data_5db72be8ec6ac6d7c40b36eed0b10219
#
_entry.id   5db72be8ec6ac6d7c40b36eed0b10219
#
_cell.length_a   1.000
_cell.length_b   1.000
_cell.length_c   1.000
_cell.angle_alpha   90.00
_cell.angle_beta   90.00
_cell.angle_gamma   90.00
#
_symmetry.space_group_name_H-M   'P 1'
#
loop_
_entity.id
_entity.type
_entity.pdbx_description
1 polymer ?
#
loop_
_entity_poly.entity_id
_entity_poly.type
_entity_poly.pdbx_seq_one_letter_code
_entity_poly.pdbx_strand_id
1 'polypeptide(L)'
;NGGDCISADYDLNIINNIGGIIGGGGGGGGGGGSVWYFDGGPGGVPKIRGNITGSGGGAGAGFNISLGGALGSGISSGLNIQGLLGGNSSSNTQQGSGGASVTSLAPDVRNGSGGNGGGLAATGQAGQSGYYPIGYTPTPYNAGTSNGGAGGSPGDAINKNGNTVTITNNGTISGAINA
;
A
#
# COMPACT_ATOMS: atom_id res chain seq x y z
N ASN A 1 -3.68 -3.78 -6.84
CA ASN A 1 -4.41 -3.00 -7.84
C ASN A 1 -5.89 -2.97 -7.46
N GLY A 2 -6.62 -1.93 -7.89
CA GLY A 2 -8.07 -1.86 -7.83
C GLY A 2 -8.74 -2.82 -8.82
N GLY A 3 -9.96 -3.24 -8.55
CA GLY A 3 -10.76 -4.02 -9.48
C GLY A 3 -11.58 -3.13 -10.42
N ASP A 4 -11.91 -3.64 -11.60
CA ASP A 4 -12.79 -2.97 -12.52
C ASP A 4 -14.22 -2.91 -11.96
N CYS A 5 -14.98 -1.83 -12.27
CA CYS A 5 -16.36 -1.73 -11.85
C CYS A 5 -17.27 -2.59 -12.76
N ILE A 6 -17.06 -2.48 -14.06
CA ILE A 6 -17.75 -3.27 -15.06
C ILE A 6 -16.73 -3.91 -15.98
N SER A 7 -16.81 -5.24 -16.13
CA SER A 7 -16.03 -6.01 -17.11
C SER A 7 -17.02 -6.66 -18.06
N ALA A 8 -16.94 -6.29 -19.35
CA ALA A 8 -17.89 -6.75 -20.35
C ALA A 8 -17.39 -8.05 -20.99
N ASP A 9 -18.13 -9.13 -20.83
CA ASP A 9 -17.85 -10.41 -21.49
C ASP A 9 -18.64 -10.58 -22.81
N TYR A 10 -19.52 -9.64 -23.11
CA TYR A 10 -20.35 -9.55 -24.32
C TYR A 10 -20.75 -8.10 -24.58
N ASP A 11 -21.39 -7.84 -25.74
CA ASP A 11 -21.89 -6.51 -26.08
C ASP A 11 -22.93 -6.03 -25.07
N LEU A 12 -22.73 -4.81 -24.53
CA LEU A 12 -23.55 -4.25 -23.46
C LEU A 12 -24.11 -2.87 -23.83
N ASN A 13 -25.32 -2.59 -23.34
CA ASN A 13 -25.84 -1.24 -23.23
C ASN A 13 -25.90 -0.81 -21.77
N ILE A 14 -25.20 0.27 -21.43
CA ILE A 14 -25.11 0.81 -20.06
C ILE A 14 -25.86 2.14 -20.04
N ILE A 15 -26.81 2.26 -19.12
CA ILE A 15 -27.49 3.53 -18.82
C ILE A 15 -27.13 3.93 -17.41
N ASN A 16 -26.33 4.98 -17.28
CA ASN A 16 -25.99 5.57 -15.99
C ASN A 16 -26.87 6.79 -15.75
N ASN A 17 -27.83 6.68 -14.86
CA ASN A 17 -28.81 7.73 -14.59
C ASN A 17 -28.23 8.84 -13.70
N ILE A 18 -28.94 9.94 -13.58
CA ILE A 18 -28.62 11.06 -12.69
C ILE A 18 -28.40 10.53 -11.27
N GLY A 19 -27.26 10.89 -10.66
CA GLY A 19 -26.83 10.43 -9.34
C GLY A 19 -26.14 9.05 -9.33
N GLY A 20 -26.14 8.32 -10.47
CA GLY A 20 -25.39 7.07 -10.57
C GLY A 20 -23.88 7.31 -10.67
N ILE A 21 -23.11 6.43 -10.07
CA ILE A 21 -21.63 6.45 -10.09
C ILE A 21 -21.11 5.11 -10.58
N ILE A 22 -20.37 5.14 -11.67
CA ILE A 22 -19.57 4.00 -12.16
C ILE A 22 -18.12 4.35 -11.93
N GLY A 23 -17.43 3.64 -11.04
CA GLY A 23 -16.07 3.98 -10.66
C GLY A 23 -15.20 2.74 -10.48
N GLY A 24 -14.04 2.72 -11.10
CA GLY A 24 -13.03 1.69 -10.87
C GLY A 24 -12.57 1.70 -9.42
N GLY A 25 -12.21 0.55 -8.87
CA GLY A 25 -11.68 0.43 -7.52
C GLY A 25 -10.35 1.18 -7.38
N GLY A 26 -10.10 1.76 -6.23
CA GLY A 26 -8.82 2.40 -5.92
C GLY A 26 -7.68 1.39 -5.75
N GLY A 27 -6.47 1.79 -6.08
CA GLY A 27 -5.27 1.00 -5.82
C GLY A 27 -4.95 0.92 -4.33
N GLY A 28 -4.42 -0.19 -3.87
CA GLY A 28 -3.90 -0.31 -2.50
C GLY A 28 -2.66 0.54 -2.29
N GLY A 29 -2.43 1.01 -1.07
CA GLY A 29 -1.19 1.70 -0.70
C GLY A 29 0.01 0.74 -0.66
N GLY A 30 1.18 1.25 -0.93
CA GLY A 30 2.44 0.50 -0.81
C GLY A 30 2.80 0.26 0.65
N GLY A 31 3.44 -0.86 0.94
CA GLY A 31 4.00 -1.14 2.27
C GLY A 31 5.19 -0.24 2.59
N GLY A 32 5.41 0.06 3.85
CA GLY A 32 6.59 0.78 4.32
C GLY A 32 7.85 -0.07 4.25
N GLY A 33 9.00 0.56 4.16
CA GLY A 33 10.30 -0.09 4.18
C GLY A 33 10.70 -0.52 5.59
N SER A 34 11.47 -1.60 5.68
CA SER A 34 12.07 -2.07 6.93
C SER A 34 13.41 -1.40 7.22
N VAL A 35 13.87 -1.50 8.45
CA VAL A 35 15.20 -1.12 8.88
C VAL A 35 15.84 -2.22 9.69
N TRP A 36 17.14 -2.48 9.51
CA TRP A 36 17.93 -3.43 10.29
C TRP A 36 19.31 -2.87 10.63
N TYR A 37 19.85 -3.36 11.72
CA TYR A 37 21.23 -3.04 12.08
C TYR A 37 21.92 -4.22 12.79
N PHE A 38 23.22 -4.31 12.57
CA PHE A 38 24.09 -5.28 13.17
C PHE A 38 25.08 -4.59 14.10
N ASP A 39 25.39 -5.20 15.21
CA ASP A 39 26.46 -4.80 16.09
C ASP A 39 27.67 -5.70 15.87
N GLY A 40 28.88 -5.15 16.02
CA GLY A 40 30.13 -5.93 16.05
C GLY A 40 30.18 -6.76 17.32
N GLY A 41 29.96 -8.08 17.22
CA GLY A 41 30.16 -9.00 18.34
C GLY A 41 31.65 -9.25 18.63
N PRO A 42 32.01 -9.79 19.82
CA PRO A 42 33.34 -10.26 20.08
C PRO A 42 33.81 -11.24 19.00
N GLY A 43 35.02 -11.02 18.48
CA GLY A 43 35.58 -11.85 17.40
C GLY A 43 35.13 -11.44 15.99
N GLY A 44 34.51 -10.25 15.80
CA GLY A 44 34.14 -9.73 14.49
C GLY A 44 32.94 -10.41 13.84
N VAL A 45 32.20 -11.25 14.56
CA VAL A 45 30.99 -11.89 14.03
C VAL A 45 29.80 -10.92 14.19
N PRO A 46 29.17 -10.47 13.09
CA PRO A 46 28.02 -9.59 13.17
C PRO A 46 26.84 -10.29 13.89
N LYS A 47 26.22 -9.60 14.84
CA LYS A 47 24.97 -10.04 15.46
C LYS A 47 23.87 -9.04 15.12
N ILE A 48 22.71 -9.55 14.67
CA ILE A 48 21.53 -8.71 14.48
C ILE A 48 21.10 -8.19 15.84
N ARG A 49 21.09 -6.88 16.02
CA ARG A 49 20.62 -6.22 17.25
C ARG A 49 19.19 -5.76 17.16
N GLY A 50 18.74 -5.43 15.97
CA GLY A 50 17.36 -5.00 15.79
C GLY A 50 16.92 -5.06 14.35
N ASN A 51 15.65 -5.33 14.16
CA ASN A 51 14.95 -5.24 12.91
C ASN A 51 13.56 -4.71 13.18
N ILE A 52 13.16 -3.69 12.43
CA ILE A 52 11.78 -3.19 12.42
C ILE A 52 11.19 -3.49 11.05
N THR A 53 10.17 -4.31 11.02
CA THR A 53 9.48 -4.63 9.76
C THR A 53 8.72 -3.43 9.23
N GLY A 54 8.58 -3.32 7.92
CA GLY A 54 7.78 -2.27 7.30
C GLY A 54 6.31 -2.34 7.70
N SER A 55 5.65 -1.20 7.77
CA SER A 55 4.21 -1.13 8.04
C SER A 55 3.38 -1.46 6.80
N GLY A 56 2.17 -1.99 6.99
CA GLY A 56 1.27 -2.34 5.88
C GLY A 56 0.70 -1.11 5.17
N GLY A 57 0.44 -1.23 3.87
CA GLY A 57 -0.29 -0.22 3.11
C GLY A 57 -1.79 -0.24 3.37
N GLY A 58 -2.47 0.88 3.16
CA GLY A 58 -3.93 0.98 3.27
C GLY A 58 -4.67 0.31 2.11
N ALA A 59 -5.88 -0.13 2.33
CA ALA A 59 -6.74 -0.69 1.28
C ALA A 59 -7.23 0.40 0.31
N GLY A 60 -7.36 0.08 -0.97
CA GLY A 60 -8.05 0.93 -1.93
C GLY A 60 -9.56 0.94 -1.70
N ALA A 61 -10.23 2.00 -2.14
CA ALA A 61 -11.69 2.04 -2.16
C ALA A 61 -12.27 1.04 -3.16
N GLY A 62 -13.41 0.46 -2.88
CA GLY A 62 -14.05 -0.52 -3.77
C GLY A 62 -15.36 -1.05 -3.23
N PHE A 63 -16.02 -1.90 -4.00
CA PHE A 63 -17.33 -2.49 -3.71
C PHE A 63 -17.14 -3.50 -2.60
N ASN A 64 -16.72 -3.83 -1.82
CA ASN A 64 -16.50 -4.62 -0.60
C ASN A 64 -15.41 -3.98 0.25
N ILE A 65 -15.52 -4.12 1.54
CA ILE A 65 -14.47 -3.70 2.45
C ILE A 65 -13.18 -4.44 2.07
N SER A 66 -12.25 -3.71 1.44
CA SER A 66 -10.95 -4.27 1.12
C SER A 66 -10.05 -4.26 2.35
N LEU A 67 -9.28 -5.31 2.51
CA LEU A 67 -8.36 -5.44 3.63
C LEU A 67 -7.09 -4.60 3.39
N GLY A 68 -6.59 -3.98 4.44
CA GLY A 68 -5.27 -3.33 4.44
C GLY A 68 -4.15 -4.34 4.18
N GLY A 69 -3.02 -3.83 3.73
CA GLY A 69 -1.83 -4.64 3.44
C GLY A 69 -1.26 -5.30 4.69
N ALA A 70 -0.73 -6.50 4.52
CA ALA A 70 -0.02 -7.21 5.58
C ALA A 70 1.30 -6.52 5.94
N LEU A 71 1.84 -6.87 7.10
CA LEU A 71 3.18 -6.44 7.53
C LEU A 71 4.26 -6.98 6.59
N GLY A 72 5.33 -6.23 6.42
CA GLY A 72 6.53 -6.71 5.75
C GLY A 72 7.18 -7.85 6.56
N SER A 73 7.85 -8.77 5.83
CA SER A 73 8.62 -9.84 6.46
C SER A 73 9.86 -9.30 7.14
N GLY A 74 10.10 -9.67 8.38
CA GLY A 74 11.31 -9.32 9.12
C GLY A 74 12.34 -10.45 9.18
N ILE A 75 13.57 -10.13 9.53
CA ILE A 75 14.62 -11.11 9.78
C ILE A 75 14.45 -11.69 11.20
N SER A 76 14.57 -12.99 11.36
CA SER A 76 14.13 -13.74 12.55
C SER A 76 15.12 -13.78 13.72
N SER A 77 16.18 -12.97 13.77
CA SER A 77 17.14 -13.01 14.86
C SER A 77 17.38 -11.63 15.49
N GLY A 78 17.29 -11.53 16.81
CA GLY A 78 17.45 -10.30 17.58
C GLY A 78 16.14 -9.68 18.06
N LEU A 79 16.17 -8.41 18.50
CA LEU A 79 14.96 -7.67 18.84
C LEU A 79 14.16 -7.38 17.58
N ASN A 80 13.06 -8.07 17.42
CA ASN A 80 12.18 -7.93 16.26
C ASN A 80 10.94 -7.09 16.65
N ILE A 81 10.81 -5.91 16.05
CA ILE A 81 9.65 -5.03 16.23
C ILE A 81 8.83 -5.07 14.95
N GLN A 82 7.56 -5.37 15.06
CA GLN A 82 6.66 -5.38 13.92
C GLN A 82 6.15 -3.96 13.62
N GLY A 83 6.03 -3.63 12.33
CA GLY A 83 5.31 -2.46 11.87
C GLY A 83 3.81 -2.55 12.16
N LEU A 84 3.07 -1.49 11.92
CA LEU A 84 1.62 -1.47 12.08
C LEU A 84 0.91 -1.91 10.80
N LEU A 85 -0.21 -2.59 10.96
CA LEU A 85 -1.07 -2.98 9.85
C LEU A 85 -1.65 -1.72 9.17
N GLY A 86 -1.85 -1.81 7.85
CA GLY A 86 -2.64 -0.83 7.12
C GLY A 86 -4.13 -0.94 7.47
N GLY A 87 -4.84 0.18 7.44
CA GLY A 87 -6.27 0.23 7.67
C GLY A 87 -7.09 -0.35 6.51
N ASN A 88 -8.23 -0.95 6.83
CA ASN A 88 -9.20 -1.38 5.83
C ASN A 88 -9.92 -0.18 5.22
N SER A 89 -10.48 -0.34 4.02
CA SER A 89 -11.40 0.65 3.48
C SER A 89 -12.67 0.72 4.36
N SER A 90 -13.17 1.93 4.60
CA SER A 90 -14.35 2.13 5.45
C SER A 90 -15.65 2.16 4.67
N SER A 91 -15.59 2.35 3.37
CA SER A 91 -16.75 2.37 2.47
C SER A 91 -16.33 2.13 1.02
N ASN A 92 -17.32 2.04 0.11
CA ASN A 92 -17.08 1.89 -1.31
C ASN A 92 -16.31 3.07 -1.94
N THR A 93 -16.30 4.22 -1.28
CA THR A 93 -15.66 5.44 -1.79
C THR A 93 -14.46 5.89 -0.96
N GLN A 94 -14.24 5.29 0.22
CA GLN A 94 -13.16 5.69 1.13
C GLN A 94 -12.09 4.60 1.21
N GLN A 95 -10.86 5.02 1.05
CA GLN A 95 -9.67 4.18 1.19
C GLN A 95 -9.28 3.96 2.65
N GLY A 96 -8.49 2.95 2.91
CA GLY A 96 -7.82 2.70 4.18
C GLY A 96 -6.55 3.53 4.34
N SER A 97 -6.19 3.85 5.58
CA SER A 97 -4.92 4.50 5.91
C SER A 97 -3.75 3.52 5.85
N GLY A 98 -2.57 3.98 5.50
CA GLY A 98 -1.34 3.22 5.71
C GLY A 98 -1.04 3.05 7.19
N GLY A 99 -0.37 1.95 7.54
CA GLY A 99 0.13 1.73 8.90
C GLY A 99 1.20 2.77 9.25
N ALA A 100 1.13 3.34 10.45
CA ALA A 100 2.11 4.32 10.91
C ALA A 100 3.51 3.71 11.08
N SER A 101 4.55 4.53 11.03
CA SER A 101 5.92 4.10 11.36
C SER A 101 6.04 3.79 12.85
N VAL A 102 6.94 2.86 13.18
CA VAL A 102 7.28 2.48 14.55
C VAL A 102 8.74 2.83 14.78
N THR A 103 9.04 3.47 15.91
CA THR A 103 10.41 3.81 16.31
C THR A 103 10.97 2.74 17.26
N SER A 104 12.22 2.34 17.08
CA SER A 104 12.90 1.42 18.00
C SER A 104 13.35 2.13 19.26
N LEU A 105 13.87 1.34 20.23
CA LEU A 105 14.49 1.85 21.46
C LEU A 105 15.73 2.73 21.21
N ALA A 106 16.31 2.69 20.03
CA ALA A 106 17.38 3.59 19.62
C ALA A 106 16.75 4.91 19.10
N PRO A 107 17.28 6.10 19.46
CA PRO A 107 16.73 7.35 19.03
C PRO A 107 16.71 7.42 17.49
N ASP A 108 15.52 7.72 16.95
CA ASP A 108 15.25 7.97 15.54
C ASP A 108 15.38 6.80 14.54
N VAL A 109 15.71 5.58 14.94
CA VAL A 109 15.63 4.42 14.06
C VAL A 109 14.16 4.02 13.89
N ARG A 110 13.63 4.09 12.68
CA ARG A 110 12.21 3.82 12.41
C ARG A 110 12.00 3.12 11.08
N ASN A 111 10.99 2.27 11.02
CA ASN A 111 10.52 1.74 9.75
C ASN A 111 9.80 2.83 8.95
N GLY A 112 9.60 2.58 7.68
CA GLY A 112 8.73 3.40 6.85
C GLY A 112 7.25 3.17 7.19
N SER A 113 6.43 4.22 7.13
CA SER A 113 4.98 4.10 7.15
C SER A 113 4.48 3.47 5.85
N GLY A 114 3.37 2.76 5.91
CA GLY A 114 2.63 2.37 4.72
C GLY A 114 1.99 3.59 4.03
N GLY A 115 1.81 3.52 2.73
CA GLY A 115 1.03 4.49 1.97
C GLY A 115 -0.47 4.28 2.14
N ASN A 116 -1.27 5.32 2.02
CA ASN A 116 -2.72 5.20 2.00
C ASN A 116 -3.19 4.51 0.71
N GLY A 117 -4.32 3.84 0.76
CA GLY A 117 -5.01 3.38 -0.45
C GLY A 117 -5.48 4.54 -1.31
N GLY A 118 -5.80 4.28 -2.57
CA GLY A 118 -6.43 5.24 -3.46
C GLY A 118 -7.96 5.27 -3.26
N GLY A 119 -8.59 6.42 -3.46
CA GLY A 119 -10.04 6.54 -3.63
C GLY A 119 -10.49 5.88 -4.94
N LEU A 120 -11.78 5.98 -5.30
CA LEU A 120 -12.28 5.46 -6.58
C LEU A 120 -11.44 6.00 -7.75
N ALA A 121 -11.05 5.11 -8.64
CA ALA A 121 -10.23 5.42 -9.81
C ALA A 121 -8.90 6.13 -9.52
N ALA A 122 -8.40 6.05 -8.29
CA ALA A 122 -7.15 6.69 -7.90
C ALA A 122 -6.08 5.65 -7.54
N THR A 123 -4.84 5.95 -7.90
CA THR A 123 -3.65 5.17 -7.49
C THR A 123 -3.45 5.27 -5.98
N GLY A 124 -3.07 4.17 -5.35
CA GLY A 124 -2.62 4.18 -3.96
C GLY A 124 -1.29 4.94 -3.79
N GLN A 125 -1.05 5.44 -2.60
CA GLN A 125 0.21 6.12 -2.27
C GLN A 125 1.32 5.11 -2.06
N ALA A 126 2.56 5.49 -2.41
CA ALA A 126 3.73 4.70 -2.06
C ALA A 126 3.98 4.72 -0.55
N GLY A 127 4.51 3.64 -0.01
CA GLY A 127 5.03 3.60 1.35
C GLY A 127 6.35 4.36 1.47
N GLN A 128 6.69 4.77 2.68
CA GLN A 128 7.96 5.44 2.97
C GLN A 128 9.07 4.41 3.18
N SER A 129 10.31 4.81 2.91
CA SER A 129 11.49 4.01 3.22
C SER A 129 11.74 3.96 4.74
N GLY A 130 12.40 2.90 5.20
CA GLY A 130 12.96 2.88 6.55
C GLY A 130 14.01 3.97 6.73
N TYR A 131 14.20 4.44 7.95
CA TYR A 131 15.15 5.47 8.29
C TYR A 131 16.13 5.01 9.36
N TYR A 132 17.40 5.20 9.09
CA TYR A 132 18.50 4.99 10.05
C TYR A 132 19.36 6.27 10.08
N PRO A 133 19.56 6.92 11.26
CA PRO A 133 20.30 8.17 11.34
C PRO A 133 21.79 7.97 11.06
N ILE A 134 22.37 8.85 10.26
CA ILE A 134 23.81 8.88 10.00
C ILE A 134 24.52 9.39 11.27
N GLY A 135 25.59 8.71 11.71
CA GLY A 135 26.37 9.13 12.88
C GLY A 135 25.85 8.62 14.23
N TYR A 136 24.93 7.66 14.22
CA TYR A 136 24.49 6.99 15.44
C TYR A 136 25.67 6.30 16.16
N THR A 137 25.80 6.53 17.48
CA THR A 137 26.81 5.89 18.32
C THR A 137 26.14 4.96 19.36
N PRO A 138 26.60 3.70 19.55
CA PRO A 138 27.74 3.10 18.87
C PRO A 138 27.45 2.86 17.38
N THR A 139 28.43 3.13 16.53
CA THR A 139 28.33 2.88 15.09
C THR A 139 28.06 1.39 14.86
N PRO A 140 26.94 0.99 14.27
CA PRO A 140 26.73 -0.42 13.97
C PRO A 140 27.76 -0.92 12.97
N TYR A 141 28.11 -2.18 13.06
CA TYR A 141 28.99 -2.83 12.09
C TYR A 141 28.41 -2.74 10.68
N ASN A 142 27.11 -2.85 10.56
CA ASN A 142 26.34 -2.67 9.34
C ASN A 142 24.89 -2.32 9.68
N ALA A 143 24.32 -1.41 8.92
CA ALA A 143 22.92 -1.07 9.01
C ALA A 143 22.35 -0.87 7.60
N GLY A 144 21.07 -1.15 7.43
CA GLY A 144 20.43 -0.96 6.16
C GLY A 144 18.95 -0.64 6.29
N THR A 145 18.43 -0.05 5.25
CA THR A 145 17.00 0.25 5.11
C THR A 145 16.50 -0.31 3.79
N SER A 146 15.24 -0.67 3.72
CA SER A 146 14.58 -0.92 2.46
C SER A 146 13.66 0.22 2.06
N ASN A 147 13.44 0.37 0.78
CA ASN A 147 12.47 1.32 0.26
C ASN A 147 11.04 0.87 0.58
N GLY A 148 10.15 1.82 0.68
CA GLY A 148 8.73 1.54 0.68
C GLY A 148 8.27 0.99 -0.68
N GLY A 149 7.22 0.20 -0.67
CA GLY A 149 6.59 -0.32 -1.88
C GLY A 149 5.81 0.77 -2.63
N ALA A 150 5.68 0.62 -3.93
CA ALA A 150 4.81 1.47 -4.74
C ALA A 150 3.33 1.24 -4.38
N GLY A 151 2.51 2.26 -4.54
CA GLY A 151 1.07 2.11 -4.50
C GLY A 151 0.55 1.34 -5.72
N GLY A 152 -0.57 0.64 -5.55
CA GLY A 152 -1.24 -0.09 -6.63
C GLY A 152 -2.00 0.85 -7.57
N SER A 153 -2.14 0.45 -8.82
CA SER A 153 -2.96 1.16 -9.81
C SER A 153 -4.45 1.00 -9.50
N PRO A 154 -5.31 1.96 -9.90
CA PRO A 154 -6.75 1.78 -9.84
C PRO A 154 -7.20 0.73 -10.88
N GLY A 155 -8.42 0.23 -10.70
CA GLY A 155 -9.13 -0.49 -11.74
C GLY A 155 -9.87 0.44 -12.70
N ASP A 156 -10.38 -0.12 -13.78
CA ASP A 156 -11.15 0.63 -14.77
C ASP A 156 -12.60 0.86 -14.30
N ALA A 157 -13.18 1.98 -14.74
CA ALA A 157 -14.62 2.15 -14.59
C ALA A 157 -15.36 1.12 -15.46
N ILE A 158 -14.92 0.96 -16.70
CA ILE A 158 -15.49 0.01 -17.65
C ILE A 158 -14.35 -0.62 -18.45
N ASN A 159 -14.21 -1.92 -18.36
CA ASN A 159 -13.33 -2.72 -19.19
C ASN A 159 -14.20 -3.44 -20.24
N LYS A 160 -14.03 -3.09 -21.49
CA LYS A 160 -14.85 -3.63 -22.59
C LYS A 160 -14.41 -5.01 -23.04
N ASN A 161 -13.18 -5.43 -22.74
CA ASN A 161 -12.63 -6.72 -23.18
C ASN A 161 -12.78 -6.98 -24.70
N GLY A 162 -12.71 -5.91 -25.50
CA GLY A 162 -12.91 -6.02 -26.97
C GLY A 162 -14.36 -6.08 -27.42
N ASN A 163 -15.34 -6.01 -26.54
CA ASN A 163 -16.77 -6.01 -26.88
C ASN A 163 -17.29 -4.59 -27.18
N THR A 164 -18.46 -4.52 -27.84
CA THR A 164 -19.12 -3.24 -28.06
C THR A 164 -19.90 -2.83 -26.84
N VAL A 165 -19.47 -1.72 -26.20
CA VAL A 165 -20.19 -1.16 -25.05
C VAL A 165 -20.73 0.22 -25.40
N THR A 166 -22.06 0.31 -25.50
CA THR A 166 -22.78 1.58 -25.71
C THR A 166 -23.13 2.17 -24.35
N ILE A 167 -22.77 3.46 -24.14
CA ILE A 167 -22.93 4.10 -22.82
C ILE A 167 -23.81 5.35 -22.98
N THR A 168 -24.94 5.37 -22.28
CA THR A 168 -25.74 6.58 -22.05
C THR A 168 -25.47 7.04 -20.64
N ASN A 169 -24.69 8.13 -20.48
CA ASN A 169 -24.25 8.60 -19.17
C ASN A 169 -24.89 9.94 -18.78
N ASN A 170 -25.75 9.91 -17.78
CA ASN A 170 -26.33 11.09 -17.13
C ASN A 170 -25.82 11.25 -15.67
N GLY A 171 -24.94 10.36 -15.23
CA GLY A 171 -24.33 10.34 -13.90
C GLY A 171 -22.84 10.65 -13.96
N THR A 172 -22.06 10.01 -13.08
CA THR A 172 -20.60 10.15 -13.01
C THR A 172 -19.93 8.84 -13.42
N ILE A 173 -18.88 8.94 -14.24
CA ILE A 173 -17.95 7.85 -14.52
C ILE A 173 -16.57 8.28 -14.02
N SER A 174 -15.97 7.51 -13.09
CA SER A 174 -14.65 7.75 -12.53
C SER A 174 -13.71 6.59 -12.87
N GLY A 175 -12.68 6.85 -13.63
CA GLY A 175 -11.72 5.86 -14.10
C GLY A 175 -11.73 5.69 -15.61
N ALA A 176 -10.84 4.83 -16.09
CA ALA A 176 -10.70 4.58 -17.52
C ALA A 176 -11.88 3.77 -18.07
N ILE A 177 -12.14 3.97 -19.34
CA ILE A 177 -13.00 3.11 -20.17
C ILE A 177 -12.07 2.49 -21.19
N ASN A 178 -11.68 1.25 -20.95
CA ASN A 178 -10.72 0.55 -21.79
C ASN A 178 -11.41 -0.30 -22.87
N ALA A 179 -10.67 -0.52 -23.94
CA ALA A 179 -11.14 -1.31 -25.10
C ALA A 179 -11.23 -2.81 -24.81
#